data_0d16cfe6e24ff0d7266b7b70ddcf32c1
#
_entry.id   0d16cfe6e24ff0d7266b7b70ddcf32c1
#
_cell.length_a   1.000
_cell.length_b   1.000
_cell.length_c   1.000
_cell.angle_alpha   90.00
_cell.angle_beta   90.00
_cell.angle_gamma   90.00
#
_symmetry.space_group_name_H-M   'P 1'
#
loop_
_entity.id
_entity.type
_entity.pdbx_description
1 polymer ?
#
loop_
_entity_poly.entity_id
_entity_poly.type
_entity_poly.pdbx_seq_one_letter_code
_entity_poly.pdbx_strand_id
1 'polypeptide(L)'
;MFKIFMLIVFLVPTILNYKLTRKNIISVKKSAIEVTCIILLFVLGSSFCYRFDKTIIGYLIVLAATMMLYTSVFFQGITEKGINMFLGGSPFLKWVEFNKIRKVEMGKNRKGNVELKVHVFGNVFKQIYSLEDEEKIVDLIKNKL
;
A
#
# COMPACT_ATOMS: atom_id res chain seq x y z
N MET A 1 22.12 18.55 -7.92
CA MET A 1 21.46 17.58 -8.85
C MET A 1 21.02 16.29 -8.17
N PHE A 2 21.86 15.62 -7.37
CA PHE A 2 21.51 14.34 -6.72
C PHE A 2 20.24 14.40 -5.85
N LYS A 3 20.08 15.43 -5.00
CA LYS A 3 18.89 15.59 -4.13
C LYS A 3 17.57 15.73 -4.92
N ILE A 4 17.60 16.45 -6.03
CA ILE A 4 16.42 16.61 -6.90
C ILE A 4 16.05 15.27 -7.55
N PHE A 5 17.05 14.50 -7.99
CA PHE A 5 16.85 13.16 -8.51
C PHE A 5 16.20 12.24 -7.47
N MET A 6 16.70 12.22 -6.23
CA MET A 6 16.11 11.45 -5.12
C MET A 6 14.65 11.85 -4.85
N LEU A 7 14.37 13.15 -4.86
CA LEU A 7 13.00 13.63 -4.68
C LEU A 7 12.05 13.09 -5.76
N ILE A 8 12.48 13.10 -7.03
CA ILE A 8 11.71 12.55 -8.15
C ILE A 8 11.48 11.05 -7.98
N VAL A 9 12.53 10.30 -7.58
CA VAL A 9 12.45 8.85 -7.36
C VAL A 9 11.39 8.48 -6.31
N PHE A 10 11.18 9.30 -5.28
CA PHE A 10 10.15 9.05 -4.27
C PHE A 10 8.77 9.59 -4.65
N LEU A 11 8.69 10.70 -5.41
CA LEU A 11 7.42 11.28 -5.83
C LEU A 11 6.73 10.47 -6.92
N VAL A 12 7.48 9.91 -7.87
CA VAL A 12 6.89 9.14 -8.99
C VAL A 12 6.05 7.96 -8.50
N PRO A 13 6.55 7.05 -7.63
CA PRO A 13 5.72 5.98 -7.07
C PRO A 13 4.51 6.50 -6.30
N THR A 14 4.68 7.57 -5.53
CA THR A 14 3.58 8.19 -4.77
C THR A 14 2.43 8.60 -5.68
N ILE A 15 2.73 9.29 -6.77
CA ILE A 15 1.72 9.76 -7.73
C ILE A 15 1.04 8.58 -8.45
N LEU A 16 1.82 7.59 -8.86
CA LEU A 16 1.29 6.41 -9.55
C LEU A 16 0.39 5.56 -8.63
N ASN A 17 0.81 5.35 -7.39
CA ASN A 17 0.02 4.65 -6.39
C ASN A 17 -1.30 5.38 -6.09
N TYR A 18 -1.26 6.73 -6.02
CA TYR A 18 -2.46 7.54 -5.83
C TYR A 18 -3.46 7.39 -6.99
N LYS A 19 -2.98 7.34 -8.24
CA LYS A 19 -3.85 7.10 -9.40
C LYS A 19 -4.52 5.72 -9.35
N LEU A 20 -3.80 4.69 -8.90
CA LEU A 20 -4.35 3.34 -8.76
C LEU A 20 -5.41 3.26 -7.65
N THR A 21 -5.17 3.92 -6.51
CA THR A 21 -6.11 3.95 -5.40
C THR A 21 -7.47 4.54 -5.74
N ARG A 22 -7.52 5.51 -6.63
CA ARG A 22 -8.81 6.10 -7.07
C ARG A 22 -9.76 5.09 -7.70
N LYS A 23 -9.27 3.93 -8.13
CA LYS A 23 -10.05 2.83 -8.71
C LYS A 23 -10.50 1.80 -7.66
N ASN A 24 -10.05 1.92 -6.42
CA ASN A 24 -10.45 1.00 -5.35
C ASN A 24 -11.91 1.24 -4.96
N ILE A 25 -12.69 0.17 -4.94
CA ILE A 25 -14.04 0.15 -4.36
C ILE A 25 -13.93 -0.10 -2.86
N ILE A 26 -13.02 -1.01 -2.47
CA ILE A 26 -12.76 -1.37 -1.09
C ILE A 26 -11.28 -1.20 -0.82
N SER A 27 -10.92 -0.42 0.19
CA SER A 27 -9.53 -0.19 0.60
C SER A 27 -9.15 -1.05 1.78
N VAL A 28 -7.86 -1.42 1.87
CA VAL A 28 -7.34 -2.16 3.02
C VAL A 28 -7.51 -1.36 4.31
N LYS A 29 -7.73 -2.08 5.42
CA LYS A 29 -7.80 -1.49 6.75
C LYS A 29 -6.40 -1.05 7.19
N LYS A 30 -6.29 0.18 7.66
CA LYS A 30 -5.02 0.71 8.20
C LYS A 30 -4.71 0.07 9.54
N SER A 31 -3.52 -0.52 9.65
CA SER A 31 -3.01 -1.05 10.90
C SER A 31 -2.36 0.06 11.73
N ALA A 32 -2.68 0.13 13.04
CA ALA A 32 -2.06 1.10 13.93
C ALA A 32 -0.53 0.94 14.01
N ILE A 33 -0.04 -0.30 13.95
CA ILE A 33 1.41 -0.60 13.99
C ILE A 33 2.09 -0.03 12.75
N GLU A 34 1.52 -0.23 11.55
CA GLU A 34 2.07 0.28 10.30
C GLU A 34 2.08 1.81 10.27
N VAL A 35 0.99 2.45 10.74
CA VAL A 35 0.92 3.92 10.87
C VAL A 35 2.01 4.42 11.82
N THR A 36 2.18 3.78 12.97
CA THR A 36 3.21 4.14 13.95
C THR A 36 4.62 4.00 13.36
N CYS A 37 4.90 2.92 12.62
CA CYS A 37 6.18 2.74 11.95
C CYS A 37 6.48 3.84 10.92
N ILE A 38 5.47 4.27 10.16
CA ILE A 38 5.63 5.37 9.18
C ILE A 38 5.89 6.70 9.87
N ILE A 39 5.18 6.99 10.99
CA ILE A 39 5.43 8.20 11.80
C ILE A 39 6.85 8.17 12.38
N LEU A 40 7.28 7.04 12.94
CA LEU A 40 8.64 6.87 13.45
C LEU A 40 9.69 7.13 12.37
N LEU A 41 9.50 6.57 11.18
CA LEU A 41 10.40 6.80 10.05
C LEU A 41 10.49 8.29 9.68
N PHE A 42 9.37 9.00 9.66
CA PHE A 42 9.35 10.43 9.40
C PHE A 42 10.11 11.22 10.47
N VAL A 43 9.89 10.91 11.75
CA VAL A 43 10.57 11.58 12.87
C VAL A 43 12.07 11.32 12.84
N LEU A 44 12.49 10.07 12.65
CA LEU A 44 13.91 9.69 12.57
C LEU A 44 14.58 10.34 11.36
N GLY A 45 13.94 10.29 10.19
CA GLY A 45 14.47 10.92 8.98
C GLY A 45 14.60 12.43 9.12
N SER A 46 13.61 13.09 9.71
CA SER A 46 13.65 14.54 9.98
C SER A 46 14.76 14.91 10.98
N SER A 47 14.93 14.10 12.03
CA SER A 47 16.02 14.27 13.01
C SER A 47 17.38 14.10 12.36
N PHE A 48 17.53 13.14 11.47
CA PHE A 48 18.75 12.94 10.70
C PHE A 48 19.05 14.13 9.78
N CYS A 49 18.04 14.64 9.06
CA CYS A 49 18.19 15.85 8.25
C CYS A 49 18.58 17.07 9.09
N TYR A 50 17.97 17.25 10.26
CA TYR A 50 18.33 18.33 11.17
C TYR A 50 19.80 18.30 11.58
N ARG A 51 20.34 17.11 11.81
CA ARG A 51 21.73 16.94 12.26
C ARG A 51 22.75 17.07 11.13
N PHE A 52 22.47 16.54 9.96
CA PHE A 52 23.48 16.33 8.91
C PHE A 52 23.28 17.20 7.67
N ASP A 53 22.07 17.51 7.27
CA ASP A 53 21.80 18.19 5.99
C ASP A 53 21.32 19.65 6.17
N LYS A 54 20.41 19.90 7.07
CA LYS A 54 19.84 21.22 7.39
C LYS A 54 19.25 21.99 6.20
N THR A 55 18.98 21.32 5.07
CA THR A 55 18.40 21.94 3.87
C THR A 55 16.93 21.63 3.72
N ILE A 56 16.17 22.57 3.19
CA ILE A 56 14.73 22.39 2.89
C ILE A 56 14.53 21.17 1.98
N ILE A 57 15.41 20.99 0.98
CA ILE A 57 15.34 19.85 0.06
C ILE A 57 15.50 18.52 0.79
N GLY A 58 16.36 18.45 1.80
CA GLY A 58 16.53 17.25 2.64
C GLY A 58 15.21 16.86 3.33
N TYR A 59 14.53 17.82 3.94
CA TYR A 59 13.22 17.57 4.56
C TYR A 59 12.14 17.16 3.54
N LEU A 60 12.15 17.76 2.35
CA LEU A 60 11.23 17.37 1.28
C LEU A 60 11.48 15.93 0.80
N ILE A 61 12.73 15.48 0.76
CA ILE A 61 13.07 14.08 0.45
C ILE A 61 12.52 13.14 1.52
N VAL A 62 12.70 13.46 2.82
CA VAL A 62 12.15 12.64 3.91
C VAL A 62 10.63 12.56 3.82
N LEU A 63 9.96 13.69 3.57
CA LEU A 63 8.53 13.74 3.40
C LEU A 63 8.09 12.87 2.20
N ALA A 64 8.74 13.02 1.05
CA ALA A 64 8.42 12.26 -0.15
C ALA A 64 8.65 10.75 0.04
N ALA A 65 9.74 10.34 0.70
CA ALA A 65 10.02 8.94 1.03
C ALA A 65 8.94 8.37 1.97
N THR A 66 8.54 9.13 2.99
CA THR A 66 7.46 8.73 3.92
C THR A 66 6.12 8.58 3.20
N MET A 67 5.78 9.52 2.31
CA MET A 67 4.56 9.46 1.49
C MET A 67 4.58 8.29 0.52
N MET A 68 5.73 7.97 -0.07
CA MET A 68 5.90 6.80 -0.92
C MET A 68 5.57 5.52 -0.15
N LEU A 69 6.13 5.32 1.03
CA LEU A 69 5.85 4.16 1.87
C LEU A 69 4.37 4.11 2.31
N TYR A 70 3.82 5.26 2.72
CA TYR A 70 2.42 5.35 3.09
C TYR A 70 1.50 4.90 1.94
N THR A 71 1.75 5.39 0.73
CA THR A 71 0.93 5.03 -0.43
C THR A 71 1.11 3.57 -0.85
N SER A 72 2.32 3.01 -0.71
CA SER A 72 2.59 1.60 -1.03
C SER A 72 1.86 0.65 -0.08
N VAL A 73 1.78 0.98 1.20
CA VAL A 73 1.16 0.13 2.23
C VAL A 73 -0.37 0.30 2.26
N PHE A 74 -0.87 1.54 2.26
CA PHE A 74 -2.29 1.81 2.54
C PHE A 74 -3.17 2.02 1.32
N PHE A 75 -2.60 2.13 0.13
CA PHE A 75 -3.35 2.35 -1.09
C PHE A 75 -3.71 1.05 -1.82
N GLN A 76 -3.46 -0.09 -1.19
CA GLN A 76 -3.95 -1.39 -1.63
C GLN A 76 -5.49 -1.46 -1.54
N GLY A 77 -6.09 -2.36 -2.32
CA GLY A 77 -7.53 -2.55 -2.28
C GLY A 77 -8.09 -3.33 -3.45
N ILE A 78 -9.38 -3.56 -3.41
CA ILE A 78 -10.13 -4.28 -4.44
C ILE A 78 -10.78 -3.26 -5.38
N THR A 79 -10.63 -3.49 -6.69
CA THR A 79 -11.28 -2.75 -7.77
C THR A 79 -12.35 -3.62 -8.43
N GLU A 80 -13.14 -3.06 -9.34
CA GLU A 80 -14.12 -3.84 -10.11
C GLU A 80 -13.54 -5.02 -10.90
N LYS A 81 -12.29 -4.90 -11.37
CA LYS A 81 -11.68 -5.85 -12.32
C LYS A 81 -10.43 -6.56 -11.79
N GLY A 82 -10.02 -6.26 -10.56
CA GLY A 82 -8.80 -6.82 -9.99
C GLY A 82 -8.47 -6.29 -8.61
N ILE A 83 -7.28 -6.55 -8.16
CA ILE A 83 -6.79 -6.18 -6.83
C ILE A 83 -5.49 -5.37 -6.97
N ASN A 84 -5.43 -4.22 -6.29
CA ASN A 84 -4.20 -3.46 -6.11
C ASN A 84 -3.44 -4.01 -4.91
N MET A 85 -2.21 -4.51 -5.13
CA MET A 85 -1.41 -5.13 -4.08
C MET A 85 0.02 -4.64 -4.08
N PHE A 86 0.61 -4.64 -2.88
CA PHE A 86 2.01 -4.38 -2.66
C PHE A 86 2.79 -5.68 -2.69
N LEU A 87 3.71 -5.81 -3.64
CA LEU A 87 4.46 -7.05 -3.83
C LEU A 87 5.76 -7.14 -3.01
N GLY A 88 6.06 -6.13 -2.21
CA GLY A 88 7.22 -6.13 -1.30
C GLY A 88 8.58 -5.85 -1.95
N GLY A 89 8.74 -6.05 -3.24
CA GLY A 89 10.00 -5.83 -3.96
C GLY A 89 10.10 -4.50 -4.71
N SER A 90 9.05 -3.68 -4.68
CA SER A 90 8.97 -2.42 -5.42
C SER A 90 8.06 -1.45 -4.69
N PRO A 91 8.35 -0.14 -4.68
CA PRO A 91 7.47 0.86 -4.07
C PRO A 91 6.17 1.09 -4.85
N PHE A 92 6.04 0.47 -6.02
CA PHE A 92 4.85 0.57 -6.85
C PHE A 92 3.81 -0.46 -6.45
N LEU A 93 2.56 -0.03 -6.32
CA LEU A 93 1.42 -0.94 -6.29
C LEU A 93 1.28 -1.62 -7.65
N LYS A 94 0.98 -2.90 -7.64
CA LYS A 94 0.67 -3.66 -8.84
C LYS A 94 -0.82 -3.97 -8.88
N TRP A 95 -1.46 -3.57 -9.96
CA TRP A 95 -2.81 -3.98 -10.25
C TRP A 95 -2.80 -5.37 -10.91
N VAL A 96 -3.58 -6.28 -10.36
CA VAL A 96 -3.68 -7.67 -10.81
C VAL A 96 -5.14 -7.96 -11.14
N GLU A 97 -5.41 -8.32 -12.38
CA GLU A 97 -6.73 -8.75 -12.82
C GLU A 97 -7.16 -10.04 -12.13
N PHE A 98 -8.46 -10.21 -11.88
CA PHE A 98 -9.00 -11.43 -11.26
C PHE A 98 -8.66 -12.70 -12.07
N ASN A 99 -8.63 -12.65 -13.40
CA ASN A 99 -8.26 -13.77 -14.27
C ASN A 99 -6.82 -14.26 -14.10
N LYS A 100 -5.93 -13.44 -13.52
CA LYS A 100 -4.53 -13.79 -13.23
C LYS A 100 -4.33 -14.29 -11.79
N ILE A 101 -5.37 -14.25 -10.98
CA ILE A 101 -5.35 -14.71 -9.60
C ILE A 101 -5.67 -16.20 -9.60
N ARG A 102 -4.76 -17.00 -9.06
CA ARG A 102 -4.89 -18.46 -9.05
C ARG A 102 -5.92 -18.94 -8.02
N LYS A 103 -5.95 -18.29 -6.85
CA LYS A 103 -6.83 -18.65 -5.75
C LYS A 103 -6.96 -17.45 -4.79
N VAL A 104 -8.15 -17.27 -4.25
CA VAL A 104 -8.39 -16.35 -3.14
C VAL A 104 -8.94 -17.13 -1.97
N GLU A 105 -8.33 -16.98 -0.81
CA GLU A 105 -8.82 -17.53 0.45
C GLU A 105 -9.26 -16.39 1.35
N MET A 106 -10.44 -16.52 1.92
CA MET A 106 -10.98 -15.54 2.85
C MET A 106 -11.12 -16.17 4.22
N GLY A 107 -10.66 -15.45 5.24
CA GLY A 107 -10.75 -15.86 6.64
C GLY A 107 -10.92 -14.66 7.55
N LYS A 108 -11.00 -14.91 8.85
CA LYS A 108 -11.02 -13.85 9.88
C LYS A 108 -9.73 -13.90 10.68
N ASN A 109 -9.12 -12.74 10.88
CA ASN A 109 -7.96 -12.63 11.75
C ASN A 109 -8.38 -12.63 13.24
N ARG A 110 -7.39 -12.69 14.17
CA ARG A 110 -7.64 -12.68 15.63
C ARG A 110 -8.40 -11.44 16.13
N LYS A 111 -8.44 -10.36 15.36
CA LYS A 111 -9.15 -9.11 15.69
C LYS A 111 -10.54 -9.02 15.03
N GLY A 112 -11.03 -10.12 14.43
CA GLY A 112 -12.33 -10.16 13.77
C GLY A 112 -12.39 -9.46 12.41
N ASN A 113 -11.28 -8.96 11.88
CA ASN A 113 -11.25 -8.35 10.54
C ASN A 113 -11.15 -9.42 9.45
N VAL A 114 -11.60 -9.09 8.25
CA VAL A 114 -11.50 -9.97 7.08
C VAL A 114 -10.04 -10.03 6.61
N GLU A 115 -9.46 -11.22 6.58
CA GLU A 115 -8.15 -11.49 6.01
C GLU A 115 -8.32 -12.14 4.64
N LEU A 116 -7.83 -11.49 3.61
CA LEU A 116 -7.83 -11.98 2.23
C LEU A 116 -6.43 -12.46 1.87
N LYS A 117 -6.29 -13.73 1.51
CA LYS A 117 -5.04 -14.31 1.00
C LYS A 117 -5.18 -14.51 -0.50
N VAL A 118 -4.39 -13.80 -1.26
CA VAL A 118 -4.41 -13.80 -2.72
C VAL A 118 -3.19 -14.57 -3.23
N HIS A 119 -3.43 -15.67 -3.92
CA HIS A 119 -2.40 -16.50 -4.53
C HIS A 119 -2.16 -16.05 -5.98
N VAL A 120 -1.03 -15.41 -6.21
CA VAL A 120 -0.65 -14.87 -7.51
C VAL A 120 0.88 -14.86 -7.68
N PHE A 121 1.36 -15.05 -8.89
CA PHE A 121 2.80 -15.09 -9.22
C PHE A 121 3.63 -16.07 -8.35
N GLY A 122 3.04 -17.18 -7.91
CA GLY A 122 3.71 -18.17 -7.05
C GLY A 122 3.84 -17.77 -5.58
N ASN A 123 3.30 -16.61 -5.18
CA ASN A 123 3.33 -16.10 -3.81
C ASN A 123 1.92 -15.92 -3.23
N VAL A 124 1.85 -15.79 -1.92
CA VAL A 124 0.61 -15.51 -1.18
C VAL A 124 0.71 -14.13 -0.57
N PHE A 125 -0.17 -13.23 -0.99
CA PHE A 125 -0.26 -11.87 -0.46
C PHE A 125 -1.45 -11.76 0.46
N LYS A 126 -1.23 -11.14 1.64
CA LYS A 126 -2.27 -10.93 2.64
C LYS A 126 -2.72 -9.48 2.66
N GLN A 127 -4.02 -9.29 2.64
CA GLN A 127 -4.65 -7.98 2.81
C GLN A 127 -5.70 -8.07 3.91
N ILE A 128 -5.82 -7.03 4.73
CA ILE A 128 -6.78 -6.98 5.83
C ILE A 128 -7.81 -5.91 5.53
N TYR A 129 -9.08 -6.26 5.66
CA TYR A 129 -10.21 -5.39 5.39
C TYR A 129 -11.10 -5.23 6.63
N SER A 130 -11.96 -4.21 6.64
CA SER A 130 -12.97 -4.07 7.69
C SER A 130 -13.98 -5.21 7.62
N LEU A 131 -14.52 -5.60 8.77
CA LEU A 131 -15.62 -6.57 8.84
C LEU A 131 -16.87 -6.07 8.09
N GLU A 132 -17.10 -4.77 8.08
CA GLU A 132 -18.21 -4.12 7.39
C GLU A 132 -18.20 -4.34 5.87
N ASP A 133 -17.02 -4.60 5.31
CA ASP A 133 -16.83 -4.83 3.88
C ASP A 133 -16.93 -6.31 3.48
N GLU A 134 -17.16 -7.24 4.44
CA GLU A 134 -17.14 -8.69 4.22
C GLU A 134 -18.10 -9.10 3.11
N GLU A 135 -19.36 -8.67 3.17
CA GLU A 135 -20.39 -9.01 2.17
C GLU A 135 -20.02 -8.49 0.77
N LYS A 136 -19.56 -7.24 0.69
CA LYS A 136 -19.14 -6.64 -0.59
C LYS A 136 -17.94 -7.36 -1.20
N ILE A 137 -17.00 -7.80 -0.36
CA ILE A 137 -15.82 -8.56 -0.81
C ILE A 137 -16.25 -9.92 -1.36
N VAL A 138 -17.16 -10.62 -0.64
CA VAL A 138 -17.69 -11.91 -1.06
C VAL A 138 -18.38 -11.79 -2.42
N ASP A 139 -19.26 -10.80 -2.59
CA ASP A 139 -19.99 -10.58 -3.83
C ASP A 139 -19.06 -10.27 -5.01
N LEU A 140 -18.07 -9.40 -4.80
CA LEU A 140 -17.10 -9.05 -5.84
C LEU A 140 -16.24 -10.25 -6.26
N ILE A 141 -15.84 -11.10 -5.32
CA ILE A 141 -14.98 -12.24 -5.58
C ILE A 141 -15.77 -13.40 -6.21
N LYS A 142 -16.94 -13.75 -5.66
CA LYS A 142 -17.79 -14.85 -6.20
C LYS A 142 -18.24 -14.61 -7.64
N ASN A 143 -18.51 -13.36 -8.00
CA ASN A 143 -18.98 -13.01 -9.34
C ASN A 143 -17.84 -12.92 -10.38
N LYS A 144 -16.56 -12.99 -9.97
CA LYS A 144 -15.41 -12.70 -10.85
C LYS A 144 -14.34 -13.80 -10.88
N LEU A 145 -14.35 -14.72 -9.94
CA LEU A 145 -13.52 -15.92 -9.84
C LEU A 145 -14.35 -17.19 -10.03
#